data_4fe99a9782952577a317cdfa2036a7f8
#
_entry.id   4fe99a9782952577a317cdfa2036a7f8
#
_cell.length_a   1.000
_cell.length_b   1.000
_cell.length_c   1.000
_cell.angle_alpha   90.00
_cell.angle_beta   90.00
_cell.angle_gamma   90.00
#
_symmetry.space_group_name_H-M   'P 1'
#
loop_
_entity.id
_entity.type
_entity.pdbx_description
1 polymer ?
#
loop_
_entity_poly.entity_id
_entity_poly.type
_entity_poly.pdbx_seq_one_letter_code
_entity_poly.pdbx_strand_id
1 'polypeptide(L)'
;MTSEVQTPECELFELELLGGGMERRYRRARPEVEAMPWGTLDPRPFSEAVLVAARRSWTSAAFQEHRTAAACAATLRALISARAPLDLIAGFARFPLDEVVHVELCARMAMELGGGTELWHEPSALCADADPSLSPLLQATELVTRNFCVGEALSIPLLHGTWLRATHPLPRAILGRIVRDEAAHGIFGWTFLDWALPLLPASGPSLIRRTAELTIAEIHKLWAEVRRRPPLAPSDGHALGWMGSEEYLQLAARSLQTRVLTPLRDRGIQLSSAFTSGP
;
A
#
# COMPACT_ATOMS: atom_id res chain seq x y z
N MET A 1 36.53 19.27 12.77
CA MET A 1 35.66 18.16 13.10
C MET A 1 34.87 17.86 11.84
N THR A 2 35.32 16.87 11.09
CA THR A 2 34.62 16.36 9.91
C THR A 2 33.46 15.45 10.43
N SER A 3 32.21 15.87 10.24
CA SER A 3 31.08 15.01 10.51
C SER A 3 31.13 13.88 9.45
N GLU A 4 31.46 12.68 9.87
CA GLU A 4 31.19 11.48 9.09
C GLU A 4 29.70 11.43 8.81
N VAL A 5 29.34 11.61 7.55
CA VAL A 5 28.02 11.29 7.07
C VAL A 5 27.92 9.76 7.16
N GLN A 6 27.33 9.24 8.24
CA GLN A 6 26.96 7.84 8.32
C GLN A 6 26.01 7.57 7.15
N THR A 7 26.44 6.76 6.18
CA THR A 7 25.53 6.15 5.23
C THR A 7 24.50 5.34 6.03
N PRO A 8 23.20 5.52 5.81
CA PRO A 8 22.21 4.72 6.50
C PRO A 8 22.50 3.24 6.24
N GLU A 9 22.64 2.47 7.32
CA GLU A 9 22.77 1.02 7.22
C GLU A 9 21.45 0.46 6.65
N CYS A 10 21.51 -0.14 5.46
CA CYS A 10 20.36 -0.86 4.92
C CYS A 10 20.11 -2.14 5.74
N GLU A 11 18.86 -2.44 5.99
CA GLU A 11 18.39 -3.64 6.67
C GLU A 11 17.76 -4.61 5.68
N LEU A 12 17.96 -5.91 5.89
CA LEU A 12 17.27 -6.94 5.13
C LEU A 12 15.84 -7.07 5.64
N PHE A 13 14.86 -7.05 4.73
CA PHE A 13 13.47 -7.30 5.09
C PHE A 13 13.26 -8.76 5.41
N GLU A 14 13.07 -9.07 6.67
CA GLU A 14 12.82 -10.40 7.19
C GLU A 14 11.56 -10.42 8.06
N LEU A 15 10.82 -11.51 8.01
CA LEU A 15 9.60 -11.72 8.79
C LEU A 15 9.75 -12.97 9.64
N GLU A 16 9.42 -12.85 10.93
CA GLU A 16 9.47 -13.94 11.88
C GLU A 16 8.13 -14.07 12.62
N LEU A 17 7.72 -15.31 12.87
CA LEU A 17 6.63 -15.62 13.78
C LEU A 17 7.21 -16.10 15.10
N LEU A 18 6.82 -15.49 16.21
CA LEU A 18 7.23 -15.93 17.55
C LEU A 18 6.81 -17.38 17.85
N GLY A 19 5.77 -17.85 17.17
CA GLY A 19 5.23 -19.19 17.39
C GLY A 19 4.33 -19.32 18.61
N GLY A 20 4.06 -20.55 19.01
CA GLY A 20 3.39 -20.89 20.27
C GLY A 20 1.99 -20.30 20.41
N GLY A 21 1.72 -19.69 21.57
CA GLY A 21 0.39 -19.14 21.91
C GLY A 21 0.00 -17.91 21.11
N MET A 22 0.97 -17.06 20.77
CA MET A 22 0.72 -15.85 19.97
C MET A 22 0.35 -16.21 18.53
N GLU A 23 1.10 -17.08 17.90
CA GLU A 23 0.80 -17.56 16.55
C GLU A 23 -0.58 -18.23 16.48
N ARG A 24 -0.89 -19.13 17.44
CA ARG A 24 -2.23 -19.77 17.49
C ARG A 24 -3.36 -18.76 17.66
N ARG A 25 -3.17 -17.69 18.43
CA ARG A 25 -4.16 -16.61 18.58
C ARG A 25 -4.33 -15.85 17.28
N TYR A 26 -3.23 -15.46 16.65
CA TYR A 26 -3.21 -14.75 15.38
C TYR A 26 -3.91 -15.57 14.27
N ARG A 27 -3.57 -16.86 14.12
CA ARG A 27 -4.21 -17.75 13.14
C ARG A 27 -5.72 -17.91 13.38
N ARG A 28 -6.16 -18.00 14.63
CA ARG A 28 -7.60 -18.11 14.98
C ARG A 28 -8.39 -16.84 14.69
N ALA A 29 -7.75 -15.68 14.65
CA ALA A 29 -8.41 -14.43 14.32
C ALA A 29 -8.69 -14.27 12.81
N ARG A 30 -8.11 -15.13 11.97
CA ARG A 30 -8.21 -15.09 10.50
C ARG A 30 -8.28 -16.50 9.88
N PRO A 31 -9.26 -17.32 10.27
CA PRO A 31 -9.33 -18.73 9.84
C PRO A 31 -9.46 -18.88 8.32
N GLU A 32 -10.02 -17.92 7.63
CA GLU A 32 -10.17 -17.88 6.18
C GLU A 32 -8.82 -17.84 5.44
N VAL A 33 -7.76 -17.29 6.05
CA VAL A 33 -6.42 -17.31 5.48
C VAL A 33 -5.86 -18.73 5.45
N GLU A 34 -6.10 -19.50 6.52
CA GLU A 34 -5.68 -20.89 6.59
C GLU A 34 -6.47 -21.80 5.64
N ALA A 35 -7.70 -21.42 5.31
CA ALA A 35 -8.56 -22.16 4.39
C ALA A 35 -8.30 -21.86 2.89
N MET A 36 -7.37 -20.95 2.57
CA MET A 36 -6.98 -20.68 1.18
C MET A 36 -6.35 -21.93 0.53
N PRO A 37 -6.35 -22.03 -0.81
CA PRO A 37 -5.83 -23.20 -1.53
C PRO A 37 -4.30 -23.22 -1.57
N TRP A 38 -3.64 -23.18 -0.41
CA TRP A 38 -2.19 -23.28 -0.26
C TRP A 38 -1.69 -24.63 -0.81
N GLY A 39 -0.49 -24.65 -1.41
CA GLY A 39 0.12 -25.84 -2.00
C GLY A 39 -0.52 -26.29 -3.32
N THR A 40 -1.46 -25.53 -3.90
CA THR A 40 -2.08 -25.90 -5.19
C THR A 40 -1.37 -25.32 -6.40
N LEU A 41 -0.46 -24.35 -6.20
CA LEU A 41 0.28 -23.72 -7.28
C LEU A 41 1.44 -24.65 -7.72
N ASP A 42 1.40 -25.10 -8.98
CA ASP A 42 2.51 -25.82 -9.58
C ASP A 42 3.45 -24.84 -10.28
N PRO A 43 4.70 -24.66 -9.81
CA PRO A 43 5.64 -23.75 -10.44
C PRO A 43 6.31 -24.32 -11.71
N ARG A 44 6.25 -25.65 -11.95
CA ARG A 44 6.99 -26.34 -13.04
C ARG A 44 6.69 -25.84 -14.44
N PRO A 45 5.47 -25.39 -14.79
CA PRO A 45 5.20 -24.85 -16.13
C PRO A 45 5.87 -23.51 -16.44
N PHE A 46 6.35 -22.79 -15.43
CA PHE A 46 6.92 -21.45 -15.60
C PHE A 46 8.44 -21.50 -15.73
N SER A 47 9.01 -20.62 -16.55
CA SER A 47 10.46 -20.47 -16.61
C SER A 47 11.03 -19.90 -15.32
N GLU A 48 12.30 -20.19 -15.03
CA GLU A 48 12.99 -19.63 -13.85
C GLU A 48 12.94 -18.09 -13.83
N ALA A 49 13.08 -17.45 -14.99
CA ALA A 49 12.98 -15.98 -15.09
C ALA A 49 11.61 -15.44 -14.65
N VAL A 50 10.53 -16.13 -15.01
CA VAL A 50 9.17 -15.80 -14.60
C VAL A 50 8.99 -16.01 -13.10
N LEU A 51 9.48 -17.14 -12.56
CA LEU A 51 9.39 -17.42 -11.12
C LEU A 51 10.19 -16.42 -10.27
N VAL A 52 11.39 -16.05 -10.70
CA VAL A 52 12.19 -15.02 -10.02
C VAL A 52 11.48 -13.67 -10.03
N ALA A 53 10.90 -13.28 -11.16
CA ALA A 53 10.14 -12.02 -11.26
C ALA A 53 8.90 -12.05 -10.35
N ALA A 54 8.20 -13.19 -10.27
CA ALA A 54 7.05 -13.38 -9.40
C ALA A 54 7.43 -13.30 -7.93
N ARG A 55 8.45 -14.04 -7.50
CA ARG A 55 8.96 -14.01 -6.13
C ARG A 55 9.34 -12.59 -5.71
N ARG A 56 10.08 -11.87 -6.58
CA ARG A 56 10.44 -10.48 -6.34
C ARG A 56 9.21 -9.58 -6.18
N SER A 57 8.22 -9.76 -7.04
CA SER A 57 6.98 -8.95 -6.98
C SER A 57 6.22 -9.19 -5.68
N TRP A 58 6.05 -10.44 -5.25
CA TRP A 58 5.36 -10.77 -4.02
C TRP A 58 6.16 -10.39 -2.76
N THR A 59 7.49 -10.51 -2.77
CA THR A 59 8.34 -9.99 -1.69
C THR A 59 8.23 -8.47 -1.59
N SER A 60 8.29 -7.78 -2.72
CA SER A 60 8.10 -6.32 -2.76
C SER A 60 6.70 -5.92 -2.27
N ALA A 61 5.65 -6.67 -2.64
CA ALA A 61 4.31 -6.43 -2.12
C ALA A 61 4.27 -6.61 -0.60
N ALA A 62 4.82 -7.69 -0.05
CA ALA A 62 4.89 -7.90 1.39
C ALA A 62 5.56 -6.73 2.13
N PHE A 63 6.65 -6.19 1.56
CA PHE A 63 7.32 -5.03 2.13
C PHE A 63 6.47 -3.75 2.03
N GLN A 64 5.74 -3.53 0.92
CA GLN A 64 4.84 -2.39 0.79
C GLN A 64 3.70 -2.46 1.83
N GLU A 65 3.07 -3.63 2.02
CA GLU A 65 2.05 -3.82 3.06
C GLU A 65 2.62 -3.58 4.46
N HIS A 66 3.88 -4.00 4.71
CA HIS A 66 4.56 -3.72 5.99
C HIS A 66 4.77 -2.22 6.22
N ARG A 67 5.14 -1.46 5.19
CA ARG A 67 5.21 0.01 5.23
C ARG A 67 3.84 0.63 5.46
N THR A 68 2.80 0.10 4.82
CA THR A 68 1.42 0.56 5.01
C THR A 68 0.94 0.27 6.44
N ALA A 69 1.29 -0.88 7.02
CA ALA A 69 1.01 -1.17 8.44
C ALA A 69 1.64 -0.12 9.38
N ALA A 70 2.89 0.27 9.14
CA ALA A 70 3.56 1.33 9.89
C ALA A 70 2.86 2.68 9.69
N ALA A 71 2.48 3.02 8.47
CA ALA A 71 1.74 4.24 8.13
C ALA A 71 0.35 4.27 8.80
N CYS A 72 -0.35 3.13 8.83
CA CYS A 72 -1.62 2.99 9.54
C CYS A 72 -1.46 3.20 11.05
N ALA A 73 -0.41 2.64 11.68
CA ALA A 73 -0.16 2.84 13.10
C ALA A 73 0.13 4.32 13.43
N ALA A 74 0.94 5.01 12.63
CA ALA A 74 1.22 6.43 12.77
C ALA A 74 -0.06 7.28 12.58
N THR A 75 -0.87 6.94 11.57
CA THR A 75 -2.14 7.64 11.29
C THR A 75 -3.13 7.45 12.44
N LEU A 76 -3.28 6.24 13.00
CA LEU A 76 -4.15 5.99 14.15
C LEU A 76 -3.75 6.84 15.34
N ARG A 77 -2.45 6.91 15.65
CA ARG A 77 -1.92 7.77 16.71
C ARG A 77 -2.27 9.25 16.47
N ALA A 78 -2.11 9.73 15.24
CA ALA A 78 -2.42 11.10 14.86
C ALA A 78 -3.93 11.42 14.99
N LEU A 79 -4.81 10.50 14.58
CA LEU A 79 -6.26 10.64 14.73
C LEU A 79 -6.67 10.78 16.19
N ILE A 80 -6.10 9.97 17.09
CA ILE A 80 -6.33 10.04 18.54
C ILE A 80 -5.85 11.40 19.08
N SER A 81 -4.64 11.82 18.71
CA SER A 81 -4.05 13.10 19.13
C SER A 81 -4.84 14.30 18.61
N ALA A 82 -5.41 14.22 17.43
CA ALA A 82 -6.28 15.22 16.82
C ALA A 82 -7.70 15.27 17.45
N ARG A 83 -8.01 14.34 18.36
CA ARG A 83 -9.35 14.16 18.94
C ARG A 83 -10.42 13.98 17.87
N ALA A 84 -10.11 13.19 16.84
CA ALA A 84 -11.08 12.84 15.83
C ALA A 84 -12.31 12.15 16.46
N PRO A 85 -13.50 12.18 15.82
CA PRO A 85 -14.67 11.47 16.29
C PRO A 85 -14.38 9.99 16.56
N LEU A 86 -15.02 9.46 17.61
CA LEU A 86 -14.75 8.10 18.09
C LEU A 86 -15.02 7.04 17.01
N ASP A 87 -16.03 7.24 16.19
CA ASP A 87 -16.40 6.36 15.08
C ASP A 87 -15.36 6.38 13.94
N LEU A 88 -14.73 7.53 13.64
CA LEU A 88 -13.58 7.60 12.74
C LEU A 88 -12.38 6.83 13.31
N ILE A 89 -12.05 7.03 14.59
CA ILE A 89 -10.96 6.30 15.25
C ILE A 89 -11.25 4.80 15.27
N ALA A 90 -12.45 4.40 15.64
CA ALA A 90 -12.85 3.00 15.72
C ALA A 90 -12.85 2.32 14.34
N GLY A 91 -13.35 2.99 13.32
CA GLY A 91 -13.32 2.50 11.94
C GLY A 91 -11.91 2.28 11.43
N PHE A 92 -10.99 3.17 11.81
CA PHE A 92 -9.59 3.11 11.40
C PHE A 92 -8.78 2.06 12.18
N ALA A 93 -9.11 1.81 13.43
CA ALA A 93 -8.29 1.00 14.35
C ALA A 93 -8.05 -0.44 13.87
N ARG A 94 -8.84 -0.94 12.94
CA ARG A 94 -8.68 -2.25 12.31
C ARG A 94 -7.60 -2.27 11.23
N PHE A 95 -7.35 -1.17 10.53
CA PHE A 95 -6.47 -1.12 9.36
C PHE A 95 -5.05 -1.63 9.63
N PRO A 96 -4.36 -1.26 10.73
CA PRO A 96 -3.03 -1.83 11.02
C PRO A 96 -3.02 -3.37 11.07
N LEU A 97 -4.11 -3.99 11.52
CA LEU A 97 -4.21 -5.46 11.57
C LEU A 97 -4.47 -6.04 10.17
N ASP A 98 -5.32 -5.41 9.38
CA ASP A 98 -5.58 -5.84 8.00
C ASP A 98 -4.27 -5.81 7.20
N GLU A 99 -3.46 -4.75 7.31
CA GLU A 99 -2.15 -4.65 6.66
C GLU A 99 -1.16 -5.75 7.10
N VAL A 100 -1.10 -6.07 8.40
CA VAL A 100 -0.26 -7.18 8.89
C VAL A 100 -0.70 -8.52 8.28
N VAL A 101 -1.99 -8.73 8.07
CA VAL A 101 -2.50 -9.92 7.36
C VAL A 101 -2.11 -9.90 5.90
N HIS A 102 -2.16 -8.74 5.23
CA HIS A 102 -1.71 -8.59 3.84
C HIS A 102 -0.21 -8.89 3.68
N VAL A 103 0.63 -8.42 4.63
CA VAL A 103 2.07 -8.80 4.68
C VAL A 103 2.24 -10.31 4.65
N GLU A 104 1.54 -11.03 5.54
CA GLU A 104 1.64 -12.50 5.59
C GLU A 104 1.14 -13.15 4.30
N LEU A 105 0.03 -12.69 3.73
CA LEU A 105 -0.51 -13.23 2.48
C LEU A 105 0.48 -13.12 1.34
N CYS A 106 1.11 -11.95 1.17
CA CYS A 106 2.11 -11.71 0.15
C CYS A 106 3.39 -12.52 0.40
N ALA A 107 3.86 -12.60 1.64
CA ALA A 107 5.03 -13.39 2.01
C ALA A 107 4.80 -14.89 1.77
N ARG A 108 3.66 -15.44 2.19
CA ARG A 108 3.29 -16.86 1.94
C ARG A 108 3.19 -17.14 0.45
N MET A 109 2.67 -16.21 -0.35
CA MET A 109 2.64 -16.39 -1.81
C MET A 109 4.05 -16.46 -2.41
N ALA A 110 5.00 -15.66 -1.93
CA ALA A 110 6.40 -15.78 -2.33
C ALA A 110 6.99 -17.16 -1.94
N MET A 111 6.61 -17.70 -0.78
CA MET A 111 7.03 -19.05 -0.34
C MET A 111 6.46 -20.16 -1.23
N GLU A 112 5.21 -20.06 -1.68
CA GLU A 112 4.59 -20.99 -2.65
C GLU A 112 5.37 -21.05 -3.97
N LEU A 113 6.04 -19.96 -4.34
CA LEU A 113 6.88 -19.86 -5.55
C LEU A 113 8.34 -20.31 -5.33
N GLY A 114 8.68 -20.80 -4.15
CA GLY A 114 10.02 -21.28 -3.82
C GLY A 114 10.85 -20.35 -2.92
N GLY A 115 10.22 -19.36 -2.31
CA GLY A 115 10.82 -18.46 -1.32
C GLY A 115 10.83 -16.99 -1.71
N GLY A 116 11.07 -16.13 -0.73
CA GLY A 116 11.26 -14.70 -0.94
C GLY A 116 12.55 -14.40 -1.71
N THR A 117 12.71 -13.14 -2.10
CA THR A 117 13.97 -12.60 -2.64
C THR A 117 14.57 -11.62 -1.66
N GLU A 118 15.88 -11.43 -1.67
CA GLU A 118 16.50 -10.38 -0.88
C GLU A 118 15.92 -9.02 -1.23
N LEU A 119 15.52 -8.29 -0.19
CA LEU A 119 15.04 -6.92 -0.27
C LEU A 119 15.70 -6.13 0.85
N TRP A 120 16.55 -5.20 0.46
CA TRP A 120 17.22 -4.29 1.37
C TRP A 120 16.50 -2.94 1.40
N HIS A 121 16.32 -2.37 2.57
CA HIS A 121 15.66 -1.09 2.75
C HIS A 121 16.38 -0.22 3.78
N GLU A 122 16.22 1.08 3.67
CA GLU A 122 16.61 1.99 4.72
C GLU A 122 15.59 1.94 5.88
N PRO A 123 16.02 2.00 7.15
CA PRO A 123 15.09 2.03 8.30
C PRO A 123 14.06 3.17 8.21
N SER A 124 14.44 4.28 7.61
CA SER A 124 13.55 5.43 7.32
C SER A 124 12.33 5.07 6.46
N ALA A 125 12.40 4.00 5.67
CA ALA A 125 11.28 3.54 4.85
C ALA A 125 10.06 3.08 5.68
N LEU A 126 10.28 2.73 6.95
CA LEU A 126 9.23 2.39 7.91
C LEU A 126 8.81 3.56 8.81
N CYS A 127 9.49 4.73 8.69
CA CYS A 127 9.17 5.93 9.44
C CYS A 127 8.07 6.72 8.71
N ALA A 128 6.84 6.54 9.14
CA ALA A 128 5.67 7.13 8.47
C ALA A 128 5.11 8.37 9.21
N ASP A 129 5.88 8.97 10.11
CA ASP A 129 5.42 10.10 10.92
C ASP A 129 5.11 11.36 10.08
N ALA A 130 4.21 12.18 10.61
CA ALA A 130 3.94 13.52 10.09
C ALA A 130 5.02 14.51 10.56
N ASP A 131 5.05 15.69 9.92
CA ASP A 131 5.89 16.79 10.39
C ASP A 131 5.54 17.15 11.85
N PRO A 132 6.48 16.97 12.80
CA PRO A 132 6.22 17.20 14.22
C PRO A 132 5.94 18.67 14.56
N SER A 133 6.24 19.62 13.67
CA SER A 133 5.95 21.02 13.86
C SER A 133 4.47 21.39 13.63
N LEU A 134 3.71 20.50 13.01
CA LEU A 134 2.29 20.68 12.73
C LEU A 134 1.43 20.43 13.98
N SER A 135 0.30 21.13 14.09
CA SER A 135 -0.71 20.83 15.09
C SER A 135 -1.28 19.41 14.90
N PRO A 136 -1.83 18.78 15.97
CA PRO A 136 -2.33 17.41 15.87
C PRO A 136 -3.33 17.17 14.72
N LEU A 137 -4.25 18.12 14.46
CA LEU A 137 -5.19 18.00 13.36
C LEU A 137 -4.50 18.09 12.00
N LEU A 138 -3.49 18.95 11.85
CA LEU A 138 -2.71 19.06 10.61
C LEU A 138 -1.81 17.83 10.41
N GLN A 139 -1.24 17.24 11.47
CA GLN A 139 -0.51 15.97 11.37
C GLN A 139 -1.42 14.82 10.88
N ALA A 140 -2.60 14.69 11.46
CA ALA A 140 -3.58 13.72 10.99
C ALA A 140 -3.98 13.98 9.52
N THR A 141 -4.18 15.25 9.13
CA THR A 141 -4.53 15.64 7.76
C THR A 141 -3.42 15.30 6.78
N GLU A 142 -2.16 15.53 7.12
CA GLU A 142 -1.00 15.16 6.31
C GLU A 142 -0.96 13.65 6.06
N LEU A 143 -1.01 12.86 7.15
CA LEU A 143 -0.95 11.39 7.06
C LEU A 143 -2.11 10.81 6.28
N VAL A 144 -3.35 11.25 6.55
CA VAL A 144 -4.52 10.78 5.82
C VAL A 144 -4.48 11.17 4.36
N THR A 145 -4.03 12.38 4.03
CA THR A 145 -3.88 12.82 2.64
C THR A 145 -2.87 11.95 1.90
N ARG A 146 -1.67 11.75 2.49
CA ARG A 146 -0.59 10.97 1.90
C ARG A 146 -0.99 9.51 1.70
N ASN A 147 -1.44 8.87 2.76
CA ASN A 147 -1.63 7.43 2.77
C ASN A 147 -2.97 7.01 2.15
N PHE A 148 -4.08 7.70 2.45
CA PHE A 148 -5.43 7.26 2.08
C PHE A 148 -6.04 8.03 0.91
N CYS A 149 -5.87 9.36 0.85
CA CYS A 149 -6.43 10.12 -0.27
C CYS A 149 -5.61 10.01 -1.55
N VAL A 150 -4.31 9.67 -1.45
CA VAL A 150 -3.45 9.45 -2.61
C VAL A 150 -3.02 7.99 -2.68
N GLY A 151 -2.34 7.45 -1.66
CA GLY A 151 -1.79 6.10 -1.66
C GLY A 151 -2.86 5.03 -1.92
N GLU A 152 -3.76 4.83 -0.96
CA GLU A 152 -4.81 3.82 -1.07
C GLU A 152 -5.82 4.11 -2.19
N ALA A 153 -6.21 5.37 -2.36
CA ALA A 153 -7.11 5.73 -3.46
C ALA A 153 -6.57 5.33 -4.84
N LEU A 154 -5.24 5.27 -4.99
CA LEU A 154 -4.58 4.86 -6.22
C LEU A 154 -4.31 3.35 -6.26
N SER A 155 -3.88 2.72 -5.16
CA SER A 155 -3.49 1.31 -5.10
C SER A 155 -4.69 0.36 -5.21
N ILE A 156 -5.80 0.67 -4.57
CA ILE A 156 -7.00 -0.19 -4.54
C ILE A 156 -7.53 -0.55 -5.94
N PRO A 157 -7.72 0.39 -6.89
CA PRO A 157 -8.11 0.03 -8.24
C PRO A 157 -7.10 -0.87 -8.97
N LEU A 158 -5.80 -0.72 -8.67
CA LEU A 158 -4.74 -1.55 -9.24
C LEU A 158 -4.82 -2.98 -8.70
N LEU A 159 -4.97 -3.14 -7.38
CA LEU A 159 -5.19 -4.42 -6.72
C LEU A 159 -6.46 -5.10 -7.25
N HIS A 160 -7.56 -4.36 -7.34
CA HIS A 160 -8.82 -4.87 -7.88
C HIS A 160 -8.67 -5.33 -9.35
N GLY A 161 -7.98 -4.54 -10.18
CA GLY A 161 -7.69 -4.90 -11.57
C GLY A 161 -6.84 -6.16 -11.67
N THR A 162 -5.84 -6.32 -10.80
CA THR A 162 -5.00 -7.51 -10.72
C THR A 162 -5.81 -8.73 -10.27
N TRP A 163 -6.65 -8.58 -9.25
CA TRP A 163 -7.54 -9.63 -8.78
C TRP A 163 -8.48 -10.16 -9.87
N LEU A 164 -9.10 -9.26 -10.64
CA LEU A 164 -10.01 -9.65 -11.71
C LEU A 164 -9.32 -10.49 -12.79
N ARG A 165 -8.03 -10.26 -13.03
CA ARG A 165 -7.22 -10.97 -14.02
C ARG A 165 -6.56 -12.24 -13.50
N ALA A 166 -6.40 -12.37 -12.20
CA ALA A 166 -5.79 -13.55 -11.61
C ALA A 166 -6.53 -14.83 -12.00
N THR A 167 -5.85 -15.75 -12.71
CA THR A 167 -6.45 -16.97 -13.23
C THR A 167 -6.27 -18.17 -12.33
N HIS A 168 -5.15 -18.25 -11.60
CA HIS A 168 -4.94 -19.35 -10.65
C HIS A 168 -5.71 -19.12 -9.34
N PRO A 169 -6.35 -20.18 -8.76
CA PRO A 169 -7.17 -20.05 -7.55
C PRO A 169 -6.45 -19.42 -6.34
N LEU A 170 -5.17 -19.75 -6.11
CA LEU A 170 -4.43 -19.25 -4.94
C LEU A 170 -4.17 -17.74 -4.99
N PRO A 171 -3.45 -17.16 -5.98
CA PRO A 171 -3.28 -15.72 -6.03
C PRO A 171 -4.61 -14.97 -6.15
N ARG A 172 -5.62 -15.56 -6.80
CA ARG A 172 -6.96 -14.97 -6.86
C ARG A 172 -7.63 -14.91 -5.46
N ALA A 173 -7.46 -15.94 -4.63
CA ALA A 173 -7.98 -15.95 -3.25
C ALA A 173 -7.26 -14.91 -2.38
N ILE A 174 -5.93 -14.82 -2.49
CA ILE A 174 -5.10 -13.85 -1.77
C ILE A 174 -5.50 -12.43 -2.13
N LEU A 175 -5.46 -12.08 -3.42
CA LEU A 175 -5.83 -10.74 -3.90
C LEU A 175 -7.28 -10.40 -3.56
N GLY A 176 -8.19 -11.37 -3.65
CA GLY A 176 -9.61 -11.19 -3.29
C GLY A 176 -9.82 -10.91 -1.80
N ARG A 177 -8.94 -11.42 -0.92
CA ARG A 177 -8.95 -11.08 0.50
C ARG A 177 -8.46 -9.65 0.72
N ILE A 178 -7.32 -9.28 0.14
CA ILE A 178 -6.75 -7.94 0.22
C ILE A 178 -7.78 -6.91 -0.29
N VAL A 179 -8.28 -7.07 -1.52
CA VAL A 179 -9.27 -6.16 -2.12
C VAL A 179 -10.54 -5.98 -1.26
N ARG A 180 -10.97 -7.01 -0.54
CA ARG A 180 -12.15 -6.93 0.34
C ARG A 180 -11.87 -6.04 1.55
N ASP A 181 -10.70 -6.20 2.16
CA ASP A 181 -10.31 -5.40 3.33
C ASP A 181 -10.08 -3.94 2.92
N GLU A 182 -9.46 -3.71 1.78
CA GLU A 182 -9.17 -2.40 1.20
C GLU A 182 -10.42 -1.55 0.88
N ALA A 183 -11.58 -2.17 0.77
CA ALA A 183 -12.81 -1.42 0.51
C ALA A 183 -13.11 -0.36 1.58
N ALA A 184 -12.79 -0.62 2.84
CA ALA A 184 -12.94 0.33 3.94
C ALA A 184 -11.84 1.41 3.90
N HIS A 185 -10.60 1.04 3.57
CA HIS A 185 -9.47 1.96 3.44
C HIS A 185 -9.74 3.03 2.37
N GLY A 186 -10.28 2.62 1.22
CA GLY A 186 -10.56 3.53 0.09
C GLY A 186 -11.63 4.59 0.36
N ILE A 187 -12.50 4.39 1.34
CA ILE A 187 -13.53 5.36 1.73
C ILE A 187 -13.01 6.31 2.82
N PHE A 188 -12.15 5.80 3.69
CA PHE A 188 -11.74 6.47 4.93
C PHE A 188 -11.13 7.85 4.66
N GLY A 189 -10.19 7.95 3.72
CA GLY A 189 -9.48 9.19 3.45
C GLY A 189 -10.41 10.35 3.12
N TRP A 190 -11.41 10.10 2.32
CA TRP A 190 -12.40 11.10 1.91
C TRP A 190 -13.36 11.45 3.04
N THR A 191 -13.83 10.46 3.79
CA THR A 191 -14.68 10.68 4.97
C THR A 191 -13.96 11.54 6.01
N PHE A 192 -12.67 11.26 6.27
CA PHE A 192 -11.85 12.09 7.15
C PHE A 192 -11.72 13.53 6.63
N LEU A 193 -11.41 13.72 5.35
CA LEU A 193 -11.27 15.08 4.80
C LEU A 193 -12.58 15.86 4.86
N ASP A 194 -13.71 15.23 4.62
CA ASP A 194 -15.01 15.88 4.73
C ASP A 194 -15.30 16.36 6.16
N TRP A 195 -14.85 15.62 7.16
CA TRP A 195 -14.92 16.03 8.56
C TRP A 195 -13.88 17.12 8.90
N ALA A 196 -12.64 16.97 8.43
CA ALA A 196 -11.53 17.82 8.85
C ALA A 196 -11.54 19.20 8.19
N LEU A 197 -11.87 19.29 6.89
CA LEU A 197 -11.76 20.53 6.10
C LEU A 197 -12.42 21.76 6.76
N PRO A 198 -13.62 21.69 7.34
CA PRO A 198 -14.24 22.85 8.02
C PRO A 198 -13.52 23.27 9.30
N LEU A 199 -12.68 22.39 9.86
CA LEU A 199 -11.98 22.61 11.13
C LEU A 199 -10.52 23.07 10.91
N LEU A 200 -10.01 22.96 9.68
CA LEU A 200 -8.64 23.31 9.36
C LEU A 200 -8.42 24.83 9.38
N PRO A 201 -7.22 25.28 9.81
CA PRO A 201 -6.81 26.68 9.62
C PRO A 201 -6.65 27.00 8.11
N ALA A 202 -6.52 28.28 7.78
CA ALA A 202 -6.37 28.76 6.40
C ALA A 202 -5.20 28.09 5.63
N SER A 203 -4.19 27.58 6.32
CA SER A 203 -3.07 26.82 5.74
C SER A 203 -3.42 25.38 5.37
N GLY A 204 -4.53 24.83 5.87
CA GLY A 204 -4.92 23.43 5.67
C GLY A 204 -5.03 23.00 4.22
N PRO A 205 -5.78 23.71 3.35
CA PRO A 205 -5.86 23.37 1.93
C PRO A 205 -4.49 23.36 1.22
N SER A 206 -3.59 24.28 1.61
CA SER A 206 -2.22 24.32 1.05
C SER A 206 -1.38 23.13 1.52
N LEU A 207 -1.54 22.67 2.75
CA LEU A 207 -0.90 21.46 3.25
C LEU A 207 -1.38 20.22 2.47
N ILE A 208 -2.71 20.05 2.33
CA ILE A 208 -3.30 18.94 1.56
C ILE A 208 -2.73 18.91 0.14
N ARG A 209 -2.75 20.06 -0.56
CA ARG A 209 -2.20 20.18 -1.90
C ARG A 209 -0.74 19.76 -1.95
N ARG A 210 0.12 20.33 -1.12
CA ARG A 210 1.56 20.02 -1.09
C ARG A 210 1.82 18.55 -0.80
N THR A 211 1.12 17.97 0.18
CA THR A 211 1.24 16.57 0.52
C THR A 211 0.85 15.67 -0.64
N ALA A 212 -0.28 15.95 -1.30
CA ALA A 212 -0.72 15.18 -2.46
C ALA A 212 0.27 15.29 -3.62
N GLU A 213 0.79 16.47 -3.93
CA GLU A 213 1.78 16.69 -5.00
C GLU A 213 3.08 15.91 -4.73
N LEU A 214 3.60 15.95 -3.51
CA LEU A 214 4.80 15.20 -3.13
C LEU A 214 4.56 13.68 -3.23
N THR A 215 3.43 13.20 -2.76
CA THR A 215 3.10 11.77 -2.83
C THR A 215 2.95 11.30 -4.28
N ILE A 216 2.29 12.07 -5.14
CA ILE A 216 2.16 11.76 -6.57
C ILE A 216 3.53 11.77 -7.25
N ALA A 217 4.44 12.68 -6.88
CA ALA A 217 5.80 12.71 -7.43
C ALA A 217 6.56 11.41 -7.12
N GLU A 218 6.45 10.87 -5.90
CA GLU A 218 7.06 9.58 -5.54
C GLU A 218 6.42 8.41 -6.32
N ILE A 219 5.10 8.43 -6.49
CA ILE A 219 4.39 7.43 -7.30
C ILE A 219 4.84 7.48 -8.76
N HIS A 220 5.06 8.66 -9.33
CA HIS A 220 5.59 8.79 -10.70
C HIS A 220 6.98 8.17 -10.85
N LYS A 221 7.83 8.22 -9.82
CA LYS A 221 9.14 7.52 -9.84
C LYS A 221 8.94 6.00 -9.91
N LEU A 222 8.02 5.46 -9.09
CA LEU A 222 7.68 4.02 -9.14
C LEU A 222 7.13 3.62 -10.52
N TRP A 223 6.27 4.42 -11.14
CA TRP A 223 5.78 4.14 -12.49
C TRP A 223 6.87 4.18 -13.55
N ALA A 224 7.86 5.06 -13.41
CA ALA A 224 9.03 5.06 -14.29
C ALA A 224 9.85 3.75 -14.18
N GLU A 225 9.91 3.16 -12.99
CA GLU A 225 10.53 1.83 -12.78
C GLU A 225 9.69 0.71 -13.39
N VAL A 226 8.36 0.76 -13.23
CA VAL A 226 7.45 -0.21 -13.85
C VAL A 226 7.62 -0.24 -15.37
N ARG A 227 7.78 0.92 -16.03
CA ARG A 227 8.05 0.99 -17.48
C ARG A 227 9.33 0.30 -17.91
N ARG A 228 10.34 0.26 -17.05
CA ARG A 228 11.65 -0.36 -17.38
C ARG A 228 11.65 -1.87 -17.15
N ARG A 229 10.60 -2.44 -16.56
CA ARG A 229 10.53 -3.88 -16.32
C ARG A 229 10.46 -4.64 -17.65
N PRO A 230 11.18 -5.76 -17.77
CA PRO A 230 11.04 -6.62 -18.94
C PRO A 230 9.59 -7.07 -19.13
N PRO A 231 9.09 -7.11 -20.36
CA PRO A 231 7.76 -7.62 -20.62
C PRO A 231 7.72 -9.13 -20.29
N LEU A 232 6.67 -9.52 -19.56
CA LEU A 232 6.34 -10.92 -19.32
C LEU A 232 5.10 -11.29 -20.14
N ALA A 233 4.96 -12.56 -20.49
CA ALA A 233 3.75 -13.03 -21.13
C ALA A 233 2.54 -12.74 -20.22
N PRO A 234 1.48 -12.09 -20.71
CA PRO A 234 0.32 -11.76 -19.87
C PRO A 234 -0.30 -12.98 -19.17
N SER A 235 -0.30 -14.15 -19.83
CA SER A 235 -0.79 -15.41 -19.25
C SER A 235 -0.05 -15.79 -17.96
N ASP A 236 1.29 -15.65 -17.94
CA ASP A 236 2.11 -15.99 -16.80
C ASP A 236 1.89 -15.00 -15.65
N GLY A 237 1.83 -13.71 -15.98
CA GLY A 237 1.49 -12.66 -15.01
C GLY A 237 0.14 -12.92 -14.37
N HIS A 238 -0.90 -13.16 -15.15
CA HIS A 238 -2.24 -13.44 -14.64
C HIS A 238 -2.31 -14.74 -13.84
N ALA A 239 -1.59 -15.79 -14.25
CA ALA A 239 -1.53 -17.03 -13.49
C ALA A 239 -0.87 -16.84 -12.12
N LEU A 240 0.15 -15.99 -12.02
CA LEU A 240 0.93 -15.76 -10.80
C LEU A 240 0.50 -14.51 -10.01
N GLY A 241 -0.59 -13.84 -10.41
CA GLY A 241 -1.25 -12.80 -9.63
C GLY A 241 -0.69 -11.39 -9.83
N TRP A 242 -0.25 -11.01 -11.04
CA TRP A 242 0.05 -9.62 -11.36
C TRP A 242 -0.38 -9.24 -12.78
N MET A 243 -0.39 -7.94 -13.06
CA MET A 243 -0.64 -7.37 -14.38
C MET A 243 0.66 -7.05 -15.12
N GLY A 244 0.60 -7.07 -16.47
CA GLY A 244 1.67 -6.53 -17.31
C GLY A 244 1.87 -5.02 -17.07
N SER A 245 3.10 -4.53 -17.31
CA SER A 245 3.46 -3.14 -17.05
C SER A 245 2.57 -2.13 -17.79
N GLU A 246 2.26 -2.37 -19.06
CA GLU A 246 1.41 -1.48 -19.85
C GLU A 246 -0.01 -1.39 -19.29
N GLU A 247 -0.62 -2.54 -19.00
CA GLU A 247 -1.97 -2.62 -18.43
C GLU A 247 -2.05 -1.96 -17.07
N TYR A 248 -1.03 -2.20 -16.21
CA TYR A 248 -0.90 -1.55 -14.91
C TYR A 248 -0.85 -0.03 -15.06
N LEU A 249 -0.01 0.52 -15.93
CA LEU A 249 0.16 1.96 -16.13
C LEU A 249 -1.10 2.62 -16.70
N GLN A 250 -1.81 1.96 -17.63
CA GLN A 250 -3.08 2.46 -18.14
C GLN A 250 -4.16 2.54 -17.06
N LEU A 251 -4.21 1.54 -16.18
CA LEU A 251 -5.14 1.55 -15.04
C LEU A 251 -4.73 2.61 -14.02
N ALA A 252 -3.44 2.77 -13.75
CA ALA A 252 -2.89 3.78 -12.85
C ALA A 252 -3.23 5.20 -13.30
N ALA A 253 -3.09 5.50 -14.60
CA ALA A 253 -3.47 6.80 -15.15
C ALA A 253 -4.95 7.13 -14.91
N ARG A 254 -5.84 6.18 -15.21
CA ARG A 254 -7.28 6.35 -14.97
C ARG A 254 -7.60 6.52 -13.48
N SER A 255 -6.93 5.74 -12.63
CA SER A 255 -7.13 5.78 -11.18
C SER A 255 -6.68 7.12 -10.60
N LEU A 256 -5.54 7.64 -11.03
CA LEU A 256 -5.08 8.98 -10.63
C LEU A 256 -6.16 10.03 -10.92
N GLN A 257 -6.71 10.07 -12.12
CA GLN A 257 -7.74 11.03 -12.50
C GLN A 257 -9.03 10.87 -11.70
N THR A 258 -9.53 9.65 -11.58
CA THR A 258 -10.88 9.40 -11.05
C THR A 258 -10.93 9.23 -9.54
N ARG A 259 -9.85 8.75 -8.93
CA ARG A 259 -9.81 8.40 -7.50
C ARG A 259 -9.02 9.39 -6.65
N VAL A 260 -8.17 10.21 -7.27
CA VAL A 260 -7.34 11.18 -6.56
C VAL A 260 -7.66 12.62 -6.99
N LEU A 261 -7.42 12.96 -8.26
CA LEU A 261 -7.51 14.33 -8.72
C LEU A 261 -8.95 14.88 -8.71
N THR A 262 -9.91 14.09 -9.16
CA THR A 262 -11.33 14.50 -9.14
C THR A 262 -11.83 14.70 -7.71
N PRO A 263 -11.70 13.76 -6.76
CA PRO A 263 -12.15 13.97 -5.39
C PRO A 263 -11.48 15.13 -4.65
N LEU A 264 -10.19 15.41 -4.91
CA LEU A 264 -9.48 16.57 -4.37
C LEU A 264 -10.07 17.88 -4.94
N ARG A 265 -10.24 17.95 -6.25
CA ARG A 265 -10.83 19.11 -6.92
C ARG A 265 -12.24 19.41 -6.42
N ASP A 266 -13.07 18.39 -6.24
CA ASP A 266 -14.45 18.51 -5.76
C ASP A 266 -14.52 19.09 -4.32
N ARG A 267 -13.39 18.96 -3.57
CA ARG A 267 -13.18 19.57 -2.24
C ARG A 267 -12.43 20.92 -2.29
N GLY A 268 -12.28 21.50 -3.47
CA GLY A 268 -11.59 22.78 -3.65
C GLY A 268 -10.06 22.72 -3.63
N ILE A 269 -9.47 21.51 -3.64
CA ILE A 269 -8.01 21.32 -3.65
C ILE A 269 -7.55 21.11 -5.10
N GLN A 270 -6.98 22.14 -5.70
CA GLN A 270 -6.42 22.07 -7.05
C GLN A 270 -4.91 21.84 -7.00
N LEU A 271 -4.45 20.77 -7.66
CA LEU A 271 -3.03 20.49 -7.85
C LEU A 271 -2.48 21.23 -9.07
N SER A 272 -1.17 21.48 -9.09
CA SER A 272 -0.50 22.07 -10.25
C SER A 272 -0.52 21.11 -11.45
N SER A 273 -0.49 21.67 -12.66
CA SER A 273 -0.58 20.89 -13.91
C SER A 273 0.53 19.84 -14.06
N ALA A 274 1.69 20.05 -13.43
CA ALA A 274 2.80 19.10 -13.42
C ALA A 274 2.45 17.74 -12.78
N PHE A 275 1.43 17.69 -11.91
CA PHE A 275 1.02 16.47 -11.19
C PHE A 275 -0.30 15.88 -11.68
N THR A 276 -0.92 16.50 -12.67
CA THR A 276 -2.23 16.07 -13.18
C THR A 276 -2.13 15.13 -14.39
N SER A 277 -0.95 14.95 -14.96
CA SER A 277 -0.69 13.99 -16.03
C SER A 277 -0.48 12.58 -15.47
N GLY A 278 -1.06 11.61 -16.13
CA GLY A 278 -0.83 10.19 -15.81
C GLY A 278 0.59 9.72 -16.18
N PRO A 279 0.91 8.43 -15.92
CA PRO A 279 2.20 7.82 -16.22
C PRO A 279 2.55 7.85 -17.70
#